data_ddfd274e0bb7c841a456f3acb4fa50ce
#
_entry.id   ddfd274e0bb7c841a456f3acb4fa50ce
#
_cell.length_a   1.000
_cell.length_b   1.000
_cell.length_c   1.000
_cell.angle_alpha   90.00
_cell.angle_beta   90.00
_cell.angle_gamma   90.00
#
_symmetry.space_group_name_H-M   'P 1'
#
loop_
_entity.id
_entity.type
_entity.pdbx_description
1 polymer ?
#
loop_
_entity_poly.entity_id
_entity_poly.type
_entity_poly.pdbx_seq_one_letter_code
_entity_poly.pdbx_strand_id
1 'polypeptide(L)'
;MEHLEVPQFLGLLVLLFGAAKVCGSLAQRIGQPAVLGELLAGVVLGASVLGILDAHNNVFHLLAELGVIILLFEIGLETDLRKLLQVGGAATVVAVIGVVLPFALGYVVCRLLGLGDMIAIVAGASLTATSVGITARVLSDLGHLQDRESQVILGAAVLDDLIGLVILAVVAGLTQGQEVTVWSVGKTTGIAFGFVVIALLLGSLLIPPLLRLLTKNGITTAALTMLAIMLALGMAWLASAAGSATIIGAFAAGLLLGRTPQAHDIRHGVVHLGHFFVPIFFVMVGTAVDVRLLNPFDSANHQVLVLTGLLVLVAVIGKFLAGYGPFWLPYKKSVIGVGMIPRGEVGLIFAQMGLSTGVFDAGVFSAVTLMVMATTFMAPPLLKYLLSRVPGGKKPPELPDIQELVTEA
;
A
#
# COMPACT_ATOMS: atom_id res chain seq x y z
N MET A 1 -2.29 27.66 -7.39
CA MET A 1 -2.32 26.48 -8.27
C MET A 1 -1.45 26.85 -9.46
N GLU A 2 -0.20 26.41 -9.48
CA GLU A 2 0.61 26.52 -10.68
C GLU A 2 -0.02 25.62 -11.74
N HIS A 3 -0.50 26.21 -12.81
CA HIS A 3 -0.99 25.46 -13.97
C HIS A 3 0.23 24.85 -14.67
N LEU A 4 0.43 23.54 -14.49
CA LEU A 4 1.44 22.80 -15.23
C LEU A 4 1.10 22.91 -16.72
N GLU A 5 1.97 23.53 -17.50
CA GLU A 5 1.80 23.54 -18.95
C GLU A 5 2.05 22.15 -19.54
N VAL A 6 1.36 21.80 -20.63
CA VAL A 6 1.47 20.48 -21.27
C VAL A 6 2.93 20.08 -21.57
N PRO A 7 3.80 20.96 -22.10
CA PRO A 7 5.20 20.59 -22.35
C PRO A 7 5.98 20.23 -21.06
N GLN A 8 5.76 20.97 -19.98
CA GLN A 8 6.38 20.71 -18.68
C GLN A 8 5.91 19.38 -18.11
N PHE A 9 4.59 19.10 -18.15
CA PHE A 9 4.00 17.83 -17.72
C PHE A 9 4.60 16.65 -18.48
N LEU A 10 4.70 16.74 -19.81
CA LEU A 10 5.30 15.69 -20.63
C LEU A 10 6.78 15.45 -20.29
N GLY A 11 7.55 16.54 -20.10
CA GLY A 11 8.94 16.44 -19.67
C GLY A 11 9.12 15.75 -18.33
N LEU A 12 8.28 16.09 -17.34
CA LEU A 12 8.28 15.45 -16.02
C LEU A 12 7.91 13.97 -16.09
N LEU A 13 6.92 13.59 -16.93
CA LEU A 13 6.57 12.18 -17.15
C LEU A 13 7.75 11.39 -17.75
N VAL A 14 8.44 11.94 -18.75
CA VAL A 14 9.61 11.28 -19.35
C VAL A 14 10.70 11.07 -18.32
N LEU A 15 10.99 12.09 -17.50
CA LEU A 15 11.98 11.98 -16.42
C LEU A 15 11.56 10.95 -15.36
N LEU A 16 10.29 10.95 -14.95
CA LEU A 16 9.75 10.01 -13.99
C LEU A 16 9.90 8.57 -14.47
N PHE A 17 9.42 8.27 -15.69
CA PHE A 17 9.52 6.92 -16.25
C PHE A 17 10.98 6.50 -16.50
N GLY A 18 11.82 7.40 -17.00
CA GLY A 18 13.23 7.15 -17.20
C GLY A 18 13.93 6.79 -15.89
N ALA A 19 13.73 7.59 -14.84
CA ALA A 19 14.31 7.36 -13.53
C ALA A 19 13.78 6.08 -12.89
N ALA A 20 12.46 5.86 -12.93
CA ALA A 20 11.83 4.63 -12.41
C ALA A 20 12.41 3.37 -13.08
N LYS A 21 12.53 3.39 -14.42
CA LYS A 21 13.06 2.26 -15.18
C LYS A 21 14.54 2.01 -14.92
N VAL A 22 15.35 3.07 -14.88
CA VAL A 22 16.80 2.97 -14.62
C VAL A 22 17.04 2.46 -13.21
N CYS A 23 16.46 3.11 -12.19
CA CYS A 23 16.65 2.72 -10.80
C CYS A 23 16.03 1.34 -10.51
N GLY A 24 14.86 1.00 -11.08
CA GLY A 24 14.25 -0.31 -10.97
C GLY A 24 15.13 -1.41 -11.57
N SER A 25 15.71 -1.17 -12.75
CA SER A 25 16.65 -2.11 -13.37
C SER A 25 17.95 -2.27 -12.57
N LEU A 26 18.46 -1.18 -11.98
CA LEU A 26 19.63 -1.23 -11.10
C LEU A 26 19.34 -2.05 -9.84
N ALA A 27 18.16 -1.84 -9.21
CA ALA A 27 17.72 -2.64 -8.07
C ALA A 27 17.67 -4.13 -8.42
N GLN A 28 17.09 -4.49 -9.57
CA GLN A 28 17.05 -5.88 -10.04
C GLN A 28 18.44 -6.47 -10.28
N ARG A 29 19.39 -5.72 -10.83
CA ARG A 29 20.78 -6.17 -11.04
C ARG A 29 21.50 -6.51 -9.75
N ILE A 30 21.23 -5.79 -8.67
CA ILE A 30 21.74 -6.11 -7.32
C ILE A 30 20.83 -7.10 -6.58
N GLY A 31 19.88 -7.69 -7.31
CA GLY A 31 18.99 -8.72 -6.81
C GLY A 31 17.92 -8.19 -5.86
N GLN A 32 17.53 -6.91 -5.91
CA GLN A 32 16.42 -6.35 -5.13
C GLN A 32 15.16 -6.21 -6.00
N PRO A 33 13.94 -6.19 -5.40
CA PRO A 33 12.72 -5.92 -6.14
C PRO A 33 12.76 -4.56 -6.86
N ALA A 34 12.15 -4.48 -8.07
CA ALA A 34 12.13 -3.25 -8.87
C ALA A 34 11.51 -2.07 -8.13
N VAL A 35 10.49 -2.32 -7.32
CA VAL A 35 9.79 -1.31 -6.51
C VAL A 35 10.74 -0.51 -5.61
N LEU A 36 11.79 -1.14 -5.09
CA LEU A 36 12.78 -0.43 -4.27
C LEU A 36 13.52 0.62 -5.10
N GLY A 37 13.85 0.31 -6.36
CA GLY A 37 14.46 1.28 -7.28
C GLY A 37 13.50 2.39 -7.67
N GLU A 38 12.22 2.10 -7.90
CA GLU A 38 11.18 3.08 -8.20
C GLU A 38 10.98 4.07 -7.03
N LEU A 39 10.95 3.57 -5.79
CA LEU A 39 10.92 4.40 -4.59
C LEU A 39 12.17 5.30 -4.49
N LEU A 40 13.37 4.74 -4.72
CA LEU A 40 14.62 5.52 -4.71
C LEU A 40 14.66 6.57 -5.81
N ALA A 41 14.12 6.28 -7.00
CA ALA A 41 13.95 7.27 -8.06
C ALA A 41 13.11 8.45 -7.59
N GLY A 42 12.04 8.20 -6.84
CA GLY A 42 11.22 9.23 -6.21
C GLY A 42 12.01 10.10 -5.22
N VAL A 43 12.81 9.49 -4.35
CA VAL A 43 13.68 10.22 -3.41
C VAL A 43 14.63 11.15 -4.17
N VAL A 44 15.26 10.65 -5.24
CA VAL A 44 16.20 11.43 -6.05
C VAL A 44 15.51 12.59 -6.78
N LEU A 45 14.35 12.35 -7.37
CA LEU A 45 13.59 13.38 -8.10
C LEU A 45 12.86 14.35 -7.18
N GLY A 46 12.61 13.96 -5.93
CA GLY A 46 11.89 14.73 -4.93
C GLY A 46 12.60 16.00 -4.46
N ALA A 47 11.89 16.78 -3.65
CA ALA A 47 12.30 18.11 -3.18
C ALA A 47 13.61 18.12 -2.38
N SER A 48 13.97 17.01 -1.76
CA SER A 48 15.15 16.92 -0.89
C SER A 48 16.48 16.71 -1.64
N VAL A 49 16.46 16.24 -2.89
CA VAL A 49 17.67 15.99 -3.72
C VAL A 49 17.68 16.87 -4.93
N LEU A 50 16.90 16.57 -5.97
CA LEU A 50 16.88 17.32 -7.22
C LEU A 50 15.82 18.41 -7.27
N GLY A 51 14.74 18.29 -6.49
CA GLY A 51 13.63 19.26 -6.48
C GLY A 51 12.85 19.33 -7.80
N ILE A 52 12.86 18.27 -8.59
CA ILE A 52 12.20 18.22 -9.91
C ILE A 52 10.72 17.86 -9.78
N LEU A 53 10.40 16.89 -8.89
CA LEU A 53 9.04 16.45 -8.61
C LEU A 53 8.61 16.94 -7.23
N ASP A 54 7.47 17.63 -7.20
CA ASP A 54 6.81 18.02 -5.95
C ASP A 54 5.80 16.96 -5.54
N ALA A 55 5.95 16.44 -4.31
CA ALA A 55 5.02 15.48 -3.71
C ALA A 55 3.58 16.00 -3.62
N HIS A 56 3.40 17.34 -3.58
CA HIS A 56 2.09 18.00 -3.48
C HIS A 56 1.47 18.36 -4.84
N ASN A 57 2.10 17.98 -5.95
CA ASN A 57 1.56 18.24 -7.27
C ASN A 57 0.29 17.41 -7.51
N ASN A 58 -0.86 18.07 -7.58
CA ASN A 58 -2.18 17.43 -7.70
C ASN A 58 -2.30 16.48 -8.91
N VAL A 59 -1.68 16.80 -10.05
CA VAL A 59 -1.79 15.98 -11.26
C VAL A 59 -1.06 14.65 -11.05
N PHE A 60 0.17 14.69 -10.55
CA PHE A 60 0.94 13.48 -10.26
C PHE A 60 0.34 12.68 -9.11
N HIS A 61 -0.26 13.35 -8.10
CA HIS A 61 -0.98 12.70 -7.02
C HIS A 61 -2.17 11.89 -7.55
N LEU A 62 -3.01 12.48 -8.41
CA LEU A 62 -4.15 11.77 -9.02
C LEU A 62 -3.69 10.59 -9.90
N LEU A 63 -2.60 10.75 -10.67
CA LEU A 63 -2.03 9.66 -11.45
C LEU A 63 -1.47 8.55 -10.55
N ALA A 64 -0.88 8.89 -9.42
CA ALA A 64 -0.40 7.92 -8.42
C ALA A 64 -1.57 7.16 -7.77
N GLU A 65 -2.67 7.84 -7.44
CA GLU A 65 -3.89 7.18 -6.94
C GLU A 65 -4.48 6.20 -7.98
N LEU A 66 -4.51 6.57 -9.25
CA LEU A 66 -4.87 5.63 -10.31
C LEU A 66 -3.90 4.45 -10.37
N GLY A 67 -2.62 4.70 -10.16
CA GLY A 67 -1.58 3.67 -10.12
C GLY A 67 -1.84 2.62 -9.03
N VAL A 68 -2.13 3.05 -7.81
CA VAL A 68 -2.41 2.11 -6.71
C VAL A 68 -3.76 1.40 -6.89
N ILE A 69 -4.78 2.07 -7.42
CA ILE A 69 -6.07 1.44 -7.75
C ILE A 69 -5.87 0.30 -8.77
N ILE A 70 -5.12 0.55 -9.85
CA ILE A 70 -4.84 -0.46 -10.89
C ILE A 70 -3.98 -1.59 -10.30
N LEU A 71 -2.99 -1.28 -9.47
CA LEU A 71 -2.17 -2.28 -8.78
C LEU A 71 -3.01 -3.21 -7.91
N LEU A 72 -3.88 -2.65 -7.07
CA LEU A 72 -4.71 -3.46 -6.16
C LEU A 72 -5.78 -4.25 -6.93
N PHE A 73 -6.27 -3.72 -8.04
CA PHE A 73 -7.15 -4.45 -8.95
C PHE A 73 -6.42 -5.66 -9.57
N GLU A 74 -5.20 -5.48 -10.08
CA GLU A 74 -4.35 -6.55 -10.62
C GLU A 74 -4.08 -7.64 -9.57
N ILE A 75 -3.70 -7.24 -8.35
CA ILE A 75 -3.48 -8.16 -7.24
C ILE A 75 -4.76 -8.91 -6.88
N GLY A 76 -5.91 -8.23 -6.89
CA GLY A 76 -7.22 -8.85 -6.69
C GLY A 76 -7.54 -9.91 -7.75
N LEU A 77 -7.22 -9.65 -9.03
CA LEU A 77 -7.37 -10.62 -10.13
C LEU A 77 -6.52 -11.89 -9.93
N GLU A 78 -5.33 -11.74 -9.34
CA GLU A 78 -4.42 -12.84 -9.06
C GLU A 78 -4.76 -13.58 -7.75
N THR A 79 -5.52 -12.95 -6.85
CA THR A 79 -5.80 -13.50 -5.52
C THR A 79 -6.95 -14.50 -5.56
N ASP A 80 -6.74 -15.69 -4.99
CA ASP A 80 -7.79 -16.69 -4.83
C ASP A 80 -8.65 -16.39 -3.59
N LEU A 81 -9.87 -15.92 -3.81
CA LEU A 81 -10.82 -15.59 -2.74
C LEU A 81 -11.08 -16.79 -1.80
N ARG A 82 -11.05 -18.04 -2.30
CA ARG A 82 -11.26 -19.23 -1.45
C ARG A 82 -10.09 -19.39 -0.48
N LYS A 83 -8.85 -19.23 -0.96
CA LYS A 83 -7.65 -19.28 -0.11
C LYS A 83 -7.67 -18.13 0.91
N LEU A 84 -8.05 -16.92 0.49
CA LEU A 84 -8.17 -15.77 1.36
C LEU A 84 -9.16 -16.02 2.51
N LEU A 85 -10.33 -16.57 2.19
CA LEU A 85 -11.33 -16.91 3.22
C LEU A 85 -10.87 -18.04 4.15
N GLN A 86 -10.08 -19.01 3.67
CA GLN A 86 -9.52 -20.07 4.51
C GLN A 86 -8.54 -19.54 5.55
N VAL A 87 -7.81 -18.49 5.26
CA VAL A 87 -6.84 -17.87 6.19
C VAL A 87 -7.48 -16.73 7.01
N GLY A 88 -8.76 -16.44 6.84
CA GLY A 88 -9.44 -15.29 7.44
C GLY A 88 -9.25 -15.16 8.95
N GLY A 89 -9.31 -16.26 9.71
CA GLY A 89 -9.03 -16.24 11.15
C GLY A 89 -7.61 -15.82 11.50
N ALA A 90 -6.61 -16.31 10.74
CA ALA A 90 -5.22 -15.88 10.91
C ALA A 90 -5.03 -14.42 10.52
N ALA A 91 -5.61 -14.01 9.39
CA ALA A 91 -5.56 -12.64 8.90
C ALA A 91 -6.16 -11.65 9.92
N THR A 92 -7.31 -12.03 10.53
CA THR A 92 -7.95 -11.21 11.58
C THR A 92 -7.06 -11.04 12.81
N VAL A 93 -6.44 -12.13 13.30
CA VAL A 93 -5.55 -12.04 14.46
C VAL A 93 -4.31 -11.19 14.14
N VAL A 94 -3.72 -11.37 12.95
CA VAL A 94 -2.58 -10.55 12.51
C VAL A 94 -2.98 -9.08 12.40
N ALA A 95 -4.14 -8.76 11.82
CA ALA A 95 -4.64 -7.40 11.71
C ALA A 95 -4.85 -6.76 13.09
N VAL A 96 -5.58 -7.44 13.99
CA VAL A 96 -5.88 -6.88 15.32
C VAL A 96 -4.61 -6.64 16.13
N ILE A 97 -3.71 -7.62 16.20
CA ILE A 97 -2.42 -7.45 16.90
C ILE A 97 -1.58 -6.38 16.19
N GLY A 98 -1.57 -6.39 14.85
CA GLY A 98 -0.83 -5.44 14.00
C GLY A 98 -1.34 -4.00 14.08
N VAL A 99 -2.53 -3.78 14.59
CA VAL A 99 -3.08 -2.46 14.91
C VAL A 99 -2.82 -2.10 16.37
N VAL A 100 -3.26 -2.96 17.29
CA VAL A 100 -3.24 -2.66 18.72
C VAL A 100 -1.81 -2.50 19.26
N LEU A 101 -0.92 -3.41 18.88
CA LEU A 101 0.45 -3.41 19.43
C LEU A 101 1.29 -2.21 18.96
N PRO A 102 1.38 -1.86 17.65
CA PRO A 102 2.08 -0.66 17.23
C PRO A 102 1.45 0.61 17.78
N PHE A 103 0.13 0.72 17.84
CA PHE A 103 -0.55 1.86 18.45
C PHE A 103 -0.13 2.05 19.91
N ALA A 104 -0.25 1.00 20.73
CA ALA A 104 0.07 1.05 22.14
C ALA A 104 1.56 1.38 22.36
N LEU A 105 2.45 0.74 21.62
CA LEU A 105 3.90 1.01 21.71
C LEU A 105 4.24 2.43 21.27
N GLY A 106 3.68 2.93 20.19
CA GLY A 106 3.87 4.31 19.71
C GLY A 106 3.37 5.34 20.72
N TYR A 107 2.17 5.11 21.27
CA TYR A 107 1.63 5.95 22.34
C TYR A 107 2.55 6.00 23.54
N VAL A 108 2.99 4.84 24.04
CA VAL A 108 3.90 4.74 25.20
C VAL A 108 5.23 5.46 24.93
N VAL A 109 5.84 5.26 23.76
CA VAL A 109 7.09 5.94 23.38
C VAL A 109 6.92 7.46 23.40
N CYS A 110 5.87 7.99 22.78
CA CYS A 110 5.61 9.43 22.77
C CYS A 110 5.42 9.97 24.21
N ARG A 111 4.71 9.24 25.06
CA ARG A 111 4.50 9.64 26.47
C ARG A 111 5.80 9.60 27.28
N LEU A 112 6.66 8.61 27.07
CA LEU A 112 7.98 8.52 27.74
C LEU A 112 8.91 9.65 27.31
N LEU A 113 8.76 10.17 26.08
CA LEU A 113 9.49 11.34 25.58
C LEU A 113 8.89 12.66 26.06
N GLY A 114 7.83 12.64 26.90
CA GLY A 114 7.18 13.84 27.44
C GLY A 114 6.23 14.53 26.47
N LEU A 115 5.88 13.90 25.34
CA LEU A 115 4.92 14.44 24.39
C LEU A 115 3.48 14.35 24.93
N GLY A 116 2.62 15.31 24.53
CA GLY A 116 1.22 15.39 24.97
C GLY A 116 0.39 14.19 24.50
N ASP A 117 -0.74 13.94 25.19
CA ASP A 117 -1.62 12.79 24.90
C ASP A 117 -2.12 12.76 23.46
N MET A 118 -2.54 13.93 22.92
CA MET A 118 -3.03 14.02 21.54
C MET A 118 -1.94 13.70 20.53
N ILE A 119 -0.70 14.18 20.76
CA ILE A 119 0.45 13.82 19.92
C ILE A 119 0.68 12.31 19.96
N ALA A 120 0.64 11.71 21.16
CA ALA A 120 0.85 10.28 21.35
C ALA A 120 -0.25 9.44 20.65
N ILE A 121 -1.51 9.87 20.69
CA ILE A 121 -2.64 9.22 20.02
C ILE A 121 -2.45 9.27 18.50
N VAL A 122 -2.19 10.45 17.92
CA VAL A 122 -2.06 10.63 16.47
C VAL A 122 -0.82 9.90 15.95
N ALA A 123 0.31 9.98 16.66
CA ALA A 123 1.54 9.24 16.31
C ALA A 123 1.34 7.74 16.45
N GLY A 124 0.68 7.25 17.51
CA GLY A 124 0.31 5.84 17.65
C GLY A 124 -0.59 5.36 16.50
N ALA A 125 -1.58 6.17 16.11
CA ALA A 125 -2.48 5.86 15.00
C ALA A 125 -1.72 5.75 13.67
N SER A 126 -0.74 6.61 13.42
CA SER A 126 0.07 6.56 12.20
C SER A 126 0.87 5.25 12.04
N LEU A 127 1.11 4.54 13.16
CA LEU A 127 1.80 3.24 13.16
C LEU A 127 0.84 2.06 12.91
N THR A 128 -0.45 2.25 12.80
CA THR A 128 -1.39 1.13 12.68
C THR A 128 -1.48 0.56 11.27
N ALA A 129 -1.72 1.38 10.28
CA ALA A 129 -1.99 0.96 8.91
C ALA A 129 -0.77 0.34 8.20
N THR A 130 -1.01 -0.67 7.36
CA THR A 130 0.00 -1.35 6.56
C THR A 130 -0.16 -0.98 5.08
N SER A 131 0.94 -0.69 4.36
CA SER A 131 0.87 -0.50 2.91
C SER A 131 0.74 -1.84 2.20
N VAL A 132 -0.50 -2.20 1.85
CA VAL A 132 -0.76 -3.43 1.10
C VAL A 132 -0.15 -3.38 -0.30
N GLY A 133 -0.15 -2.22 -0.96
CA GLY A 133 0.37 -2.05 -2.32
C GLY A 133 1.86 -2.41 -2.44
N ILE A 134 2.68 -1.95 -1.50
CA ILE A 134 4.13 -2.23 -1.49
C ILE A 134 4.38 -3.72 -1.26
N THR A 135 3.77 -4.28 -0.20
CA THR A 135 3.96 -5.69 0.13
C THR A 135 3.47 -6.61 -0.97
N ALA A 136 2.29 -6.35 -1.52
CA ALA A 136 1.69 -7.14 -2.58
C ALA A 136 2.54 -7.09 -3.87
N ARG A 137 3.07 -5.92 -4.23
CA ARG A 137 3.99 -5.76 -5.35
C ARG A 137 5.26 -6.59 -5.17
N VAL A 138 5.89 -6.51 -3.99
CA VAL A 138 7.09 -7.30 -3.69
C VAL A 138 6.80 -8.81 -3.76
N LEU A 139 5.68 -9.26 -3.20
CA LEU A 139 5.29 -10.67 -3.24
C LEU A 139 5.00 -11.14 -4.67
N SER A 140 4.38 -10.29 -5.51
CA SER A 140 4.13 -10.55 -6.92
C SER A 140 5.44 -10.64 -7.71
N ASP A 141 6.34 -9.64 -7.57
CA ASP A 141 7.65 -9.62 -8.24
C ASP A 141 8.52 -10.84 -7.88
N LEU A 142 8.37 -11.36 -6.65
CA LEU A 142 9.08 -12.56 -6.19
C LEU A 142 8.36 -13.88 -6.55
N GLY A 143 7.17 -13.84 -7.14
CA GLY A 143 6.38 -15.02 -7.52
C GLY A 143 5.74 -15.77 -6.36
N HIS A 144 5.60 -15.11 -5.18
CA HIS A 144 5.10 -15.69 -3.94
C HIS A 144 3.68 -15.23 -3.55
N LEU A 145 2.96 -14.52 -4.43
CA LEU A 145 1.64 -13.93 -4.12
C LEU A 145 0.60 -14.99 -3.71
N GLN A 146 0.71 -16.20 -4.28
CA GLN A 146 -0.23 -17.31 -4.04
C GLN A 146 0.09 -18.16 -2.79
N ASP A 147 1.19 -17.87 -2.11
CA ASP A 147 1.58 -18.60 -0.90
C ASP A 147 0.62 -18.30 0.26
N ARG A 148 0.50 -19.25 1.18
CA ARG A 148 -0.43 -19.12 2.31
C ARG A 148 -0.09 -17.93 3.21
N GLU A 149 1.19 -17.68 3.46
CA GLU A 149 1.69 -16.52 4.19
C GLU A 149 1.29 -15.21 3.53
N SER A 150 1.41 -15.15 2.20
CA SER A 150 1.03 -13.98 1.42
C SER A 150 -0.47 -13.73 1.45
N GLN A 151 -1.29 -14.77 1.41
CA GLN A 151 -2.73 -14.66 1.54
C GLN A 151 -3.13 -14.15 2.96
N VAL A 152 -2.41 -14.58 4.01
CA VAL A 152 -2.61 -14.03 5.37
C VAL A 152 -2.24 -12.55 5.40
N ILE A 153 -1.12 -12.16 4.81
CA ILE A 153 -0.68 -10.75 4.74
C ILE A 153 -1.73 -9.91 4.01
N LEU A 154 -2.16 -10.33 2.81
CA LEU A 154 -3.16 -9.59 2.03
C LEU A 154 -4.50 -9.47 2.78
N GLY A 155 -4.97 -10.56 3.38
CA GLY A 155 -6.19 -10.54 4.18
C GLY A 155 -6.08 -9.65 5.41
N ALA A 156 -4.94 -9.69 6.10
CA ALA A 156 -4.68 -8.83 7.25
C ALA A 156 -4.59 -7.35 6.85
N ALA A 157 -3.93 -7.04 5.73
CA ALA A 157 -3.79 -5.68 5.25
C ALA A 157 -5.14 -5.05 4.84
N VAL A 158 -6.03 -5.81 4.18
CA VAL A 158 -7.40 -5.36 3.89
C VAL A 158 -8.18 -5.05 5.17
N LEU A 159 -8.05 -5.88 6.21
CA LEU A 159 -8.68 -5.63 7.50
C LEU A 159 -8.04 -4.43 8.22
N ASP A 160 -6.72 -4.28 8.11
CA ASP A 160 -5.97 -3.13 8.64
C ASP A 160 -6.48 -1.81 8.05
N ASP A 161 -6.73 -1.76 6.72
CA ASP A 161 -7.26 -0.58 6.05
C ASP A 161 -8.66 -0.21 6.57
N LEU A 162 -9.53 -1.22 6.77
CA LEU A 162 -10.85 -0.98 7.35
C LEU A 162 -10.77 -0.46 8.79
N ILE A 163 -9.91 -1.06 9.61
CA ILE A 163 -9.69 -0.61 10.99
C ILE A 163 -9.02 0.78 10.99
N GLY A 164 -8.07 1.01 10.09
CA GLY A 164 -7.37 2.29 9.92
C GLY A 164 -8.32 3.45 9.63
N LEU A 165 -9.33 3.24 8.76
CA LEU A 165 -10.36 4.24 8.48
C LEU A 165 -11.20 4.57 9.71
N VAL A 166 -11.54 3.56 10.53
CA VAL A 166 -12.25 3.78 11.78
C VAL A 166 -11.40 4.60 12.75
N ILE A 167 -10.13 4.24 12.91
CA ILE A 167 -9.18 4.99 13.74
C ILE A 167 -9.03 6.42 13.23
N LEU A 168 -8.91 6.61 11.91
CA LEU A 168 -8.81 7.93 11.31
C LEU A 168 -10.03 8.81 11.63
N ALA A 169 -11.23 8.26 11.50
CA ALA A 169 -12.46 8.99 11.82
C ALA A 169 -12.53 9.37 13.31
N VAL A 170 -12.13 8.44 14.20
CA VAL A 170 -12.07 8.69 15.66
C VAL A 170 -11.05 9.78 15.97
N VAL A 171 -9.84 9.66 15.46
CA VAL A 171 -8.74 10.61 15.73
C VAL A 171 -9.06 11.98 15.14
N ALA A 172 -9.65 12.05 13.93
CA ALA A 172 -10.11 13.30 13.33
C ALA A 172 -11.19 14.00 14.19
N GLY A 173 -12.13 13.23 14.75
CA GLY A 173 -13.12 13.76 15.69
C GLY A 173 -12.48 14.31 16.97
N LEU A 174 -11.55 13.57 17.57
CA LEU A 174 -10.83 13.99 18.78
C LEU A 174 -9.99 15.27 18.56
N THR A 175 -9.29 15.37 17.41
CA THR A 175 -8.47 16.57 17.09
C THR A 175 -9.32 17.82 16.83
N GLN A 176 -10.60 17.65 16.45
CA GLN A 176 -11.56 18.74 16.26
C GLN A 176 -12.37 19.04 17.53
N GLY A 177 -12.08 18.39 18.66
CA GLY A 177 -12.80 18.58 19.91
C GLY A 177 -14.23 17.99 19.91
N GLN A 178 -14.54 17.09 18.99
CA GLN A 178 -15.84 16.41 18.92
C GLN A 178 -15.92 15.29 19.94
N GLU A 179 -17.09 15.07 20.52
CA GLU A 179 -17.35 13.89 21.35
C GLU A 179 -17.44 12.65 20.45
N VAL A 180 -16.44 11.79 20.58
CA VAL A 180 -16.45 10.48 19.89
C VAL A 180 -17.36 9.53 20.66
N THR A 181 -18.51 9.20 20.10
CA THR A 181 -19.47 8.29 20.70
C THR A 181 -19.31 6.88 20.15
N VAL A 182 -19.63 5.86 20.97
CA VAL A 182 -19.66 4.45 20.53
C VAL A 182 -20.56 4.25 19.30
N TRP A 183 -21.62 5.06 19.21
CA TRP A 183 -22.53 5.04 18.06
C TRP A 183 -21.86 5.54 16.76
N SER A 184 -21.11 6.65 16.80
CA SER A 184 -20.41 7.16 15.60
C SER A 184 -19.34 6.19 15.11
N VAL A 185 -18.56 5.60 16.03
CA VAL A 185 -17.55 4.57 15.71
C VAL A 185 -18.22 3.32 15.13
N GLY A 186 -19.28 2.83 15.78
CA GLY A 186 -20.03 1.66 15.33
C GLY A 186 -20.66 1.85 13.94
N LYS A 187 -21.19 3.05 13.66
CA LYS A 187 -21.76 3.40 12.36
C LYS A 187 -20.68 3.39 11.26
N THR A 188 -19.55 4.06 11.48
CA THR A 188 -18.44 4.12 10.50
C THR A 188 -17.90 2.72 10.23
N THR A 189 -17.67 1.93 11.28
CA THR A 189 -17.23 0.53 11.17
C THR A 189 -18.24 -0.31 10.39
N GLY A 190 -19.52 -0.20 10.75
CA GLY A 190 -20.60 -0.96 10.09
C GLY A 190 -20.74 -0.63 8.60
N ILE A 191 -20.56 0.64 8.22
CA ILE A 191 -20.60 1.07 6.81
C ILE A 191 -19.40 0.49 6.05
N ALA A 192 -18.18 0.60 6.59
CA ALA A 192 -16.96 0.13 5.91
C ALA A 192 -16.97 -1.39 5.71
N PHE A 193 -17.24 -2.15 6.76
CA PHE A 193 -17.34 -3.62 6.64
C PHE A 193 -18.56 -4.06 5.82
N GLY A 194 -19.70 -3.39 6.01
CA GLY A 194 -20.92 -3.65 5.25
C GLY A 194 -20.72 -3.45 3.77
N PHE A 195 -19.99 -2.42 3.35
CA PHE A 195 -19.63 -2.18 1.94
C PHE A 195 -18.89 -3.38 1.36
N VAL A 196 -17.83 -3.86 2.01
CA VAL A 196 -17.04 -4.99 1.50
C VAL A 196 -17.89 -6.25 1.36
N VAL A 197 -18.68 -6.59 2.39
CA VAL A 197 -19.56 -7.76 2.37
C VAL A 197 -20.59 -7.64 1.24
N ILE A 198 -21.29 -6.52 1.14
CA ILE A 198 -22.31 -6.28 0.11
C ILE A 198 -21.69 -6.30 -1.28
N ALA A 199 -20.53 -5.65 -1.45
CA ALA A 199 -19.80 -5.61 -2.72
C ALA A 199 -19.42 -7.01 -3.21
N LEU A 200 -18.88 -7.85 -2.32
CA LEU A 200 -18.53 -9.24 -2.65
C LEU A 200 -19.76 -10.10 -2.91
N LEU A 201 -20.81 -9.99 -2.12
CA LEU A 201 -22.05 -10.77 -2.30
C LEU A 201 -22.78 -10.38 -3.60
N LEU A 202 -23.09 -9.09 -3.78
CA LEU A 202 -23.79 -8.62 -4.98
C LEU A 202 -22.92 -8.79 -6.23
N GLY A 203 -21.63 -8.49 -6.15
CA GLY A 203 -20.68 -8.66 -7.23
C GLY A 203 -20.59 -10.12 -7.68
N SER A 204 -20.53 -11.07 -6.75
CA SER A 204 -20.51 -12.50 -7.08
C SER A 204 -21.79 -12.99 -7.76
N LEU A 205 -22.91 -12.31 -7.53
CA LEU A 205 -24.21 -12.62 -8.13
C LEU A 205 -24.40 -11.98 -9.51
N LEU A 206 -23.96 -10.73 -9.67
CA LEU A 206 -24.26 -9.90 -10.84
C LEU A 206 -23.18 -10.00 -11.94
N ILE A 207 -21.90 -10.10 -11.57
CA ILE A 207 -20.79 -10.05 -12.52
C ILE A 207 -20.73 -11.29 -13.44
N PRO A 208 -20.85 -12.54 -12.96
CA PRO A 208 -20.78 -13.70 -13.85
C PRO A 208 -21.86 -13.76 -14.93
N PRO A 209 -23.15 -13.49 -14.66
CA PRO A 209 -24.15 -13.48 -15.71
C PRO A 209 -23.96 -12.31 -16.69
N LEU A 210 -23.52 -11.12 -16.21
CA LEU A 210 -23.22 -9.98 -17.05
C LEU A 210 -22.09 -10.31 -18.04
N LEU A 211 -21.00 -10.86 -17.57
CA LEU A 211 -19.87 -11.25 -18.43
C LEU A 211 -20.26 -12.33 -19.45
N ARG A 212 -21.04 -13.34 -19.03
CA ARG A 212 -21.55 -14.36 -19.96
C ARG A 212 -22.39 -13.78 -21.07
N LEU A 213 -23.26 -12.80 -20.74
CA LEU A 213 -24.09 -12.12 -21.73
C LEU A 213 -23.24 -11.35 -22.75
N LEU A 214 -22.22 -10.63 -22.26
CA LEU A 214 -21.33 -9.84 -23.10
C LEU A 214 -20.44 -10.72 -24.00
N THR A 215 -19.84 -11.78 -23.43
CA THR A 215 -18.99 -12.69 -24.19
C THR A 215 -19.76 -13.50 -25.23
N LYS A 216 -21.03 -13.84 -24.98
CA LYS A 216 -21.89 -14.51 -25.96
C LYS A 216 -22.13 -13.65 -27.21
N ASN A 217 -22.08 -12.33 -27.06
CA ASN A 217 -22.28 -11.37 -28.14
C ASN A 217 -21.00 -11.01 -28.89
N GLY A 218 -19.89 -11.75 -28.68
CA GLY A 218 -18.63 -11.56 -29.42
C GLY A 218 -17.82 -10.35 -29.00
N ILE A 219 -17.84 -10.00 -27.71
CA ILE A 219 -17.02 -8.87 -27.18
C ILE A 219 -15.54 -9.11 -27.44
N THR A 220 -14.82 -8.07 -27.87
CA THR A 220 -13.37 -8.12 -28.06
C THR A 220 -12.62 -8.10 -26.71
N THR A 221 -11.39 -8.65 -26.68
CA THR A 221 -10.54 -8.62 -25.47
C THR A 221 -10.30 -7.18 -24.99
N ALA A 222 -10.11 -6.24 -25.90
CA ALA A 222 -9.93 -4.82 -25.55
C ALA A 222 -11.17 -4.24 -24.84
N ALA A 223 -12.39 -4.52 -25.36
CA ALA A 223 -13.62 -4.07 -24.73
C ALA A 223 -13.87 -4.75 -23.38
N LEU A 224 -13.49 -6.03 -23.24
CA LEU A 224 -13.55 -6.75 -21.98
C LEU A 224 -12.63 -6.14 -20.92
N THR A 225 -11.38 -5.81 -21.30
CA THR A 225 -10.44 -5.11 -20.42
C THR A 225 -10.97 -3.74 -19.99
N MET A 226 -11.55 -2.96 -20.94
CA MET A 226 -12.15 -1.67 -20.63
C MET A 226 -13.29 -1.80 -19.61
N LEU A 227 -14.19 -2.76 -19.79
CA LEU A 227 -15.27 -3.03 -18.84
C LEU A 227 -14.75 -3.43 -17.46
N ALA A 228 -13.67 -4.23 -17.41
CA ALA A 228 -13.05 -4.62 -16.16
C ALA A 228 -12.45 -3.42 -15.41
N ILE A 229 -11.80 -2.50 -16.15
CA ILE A 229 -11.26 -1.25 -15.58
C ILE A 229 -12.41 -0.34 -15.11
N MET A 230 -13.47 -0.19 -15.91
CA MET A 230 -14.66 0.58 -15.50
C MET A 230 -15.28 0.01 -14.22
N LEU A 231 -15.33 -1.31 -14.08
CA LEU A 231 -15.80 -1.95 -12.85
C LEU A 231 -14.86 -1.65 -11.67
N ALA A 232 -13.53 -1.74 -11.87
CA ALA A 232 -12.55 -1.44 -10.83
C ALA A 232 -12.67 0.00 -10.34
N LEU A 233 -12.71 0.97 -11.27
CA LEU A 233 -12.89 2.40 -10.95
C LEU A 233 -14.25 2.68 -10.30
N GLY A 234 -15.32 2.06 -10.81
CA GLY A 234 -16.67 2.20 -10.25
C GLY A 234 -16.75 1.65 -8.84
N MET A 235 -16.14 0.50 -8.56
CA MET A 235 -16.08 -0.09 -7.22
C MET A 235 -15.20 0.74 -6.28
N ALA A 236 -14.09 1.29 -6.78
CA ALA A 236 -13.24 2.21 -6.02
C ALA A 236 -14.02 3.49 -5.64
N TRP A 237 -14.77 4.06 -6.58
CA TRP A 237 -15.63 5.21 -6.33
C TRP A 237 -16.75 4.89 -5.33
N LEU A 238 -17.43 3.76 -5.46
CA LEU A 238 -18.46 3.31 -4.52
C LEU A 238 -17.88 3.09 -3.10
N ALA A 239 -16.67 2.53 -3.00
CA ALA A 239 -15.97 2.37 -1.72
C ALA A 239 -15.75 3.73 -1.04
N SER A 240 -15.20 4.69 -1.80
CA SER A 240 -15.00 6.06 -1.31
C SER A 240 -16.30 6.74 -0.89
N ALA A 241 -17.36 6.62 -1.71
CA ALA A 241 -18.69 7.16 -1.40
C ALA A 241 -19.31 6.52 -0.14
N ALA A 242 -18.97 5.25 0.15
CA ALA A 242 -19.38 4.55 1.36
C ALA A 242 -18.46 4.84 2.57
N GLY A 243 -17.47 5.75 2.44
CA GLY A 243 -16.51 6.05 3.52
C GLY A 243 -15.47 4.95 3.75
N SER A 244 -15.21 4.12 2.73
CA SER A 244 -14.14 3.11 2.72
C SER A 244 -13.00 3.56 1.83
N ALA A 245 -11.83 2.88 1.88
CA ALA A 245 -10.71 3.22 1.01
C ALA A 245 -10.98 2.78 -0.44
N THR A 246 -10.61 3.65 -1.41
CA THR A 246 -10.73 3.39 -2.85
C THR A 246 -10.07 2.07 -3.28
N ILE A 247 -8.90 1.79 -2.70
CA ILE A 247 -8.10 0.59 -2.97
C ILE A 247 -8.85 -0.71 -2.63
N ILE A 248 -9.69 -0.70 -1.58
CA ILE A 248 -10.50 -1.87 -1.19
C ILE A 248 -11.55 -2.18 -2.25
N GLY A 249 -12.18 -1.15 -2.83
CA GLY A 249 -13.14 -1.33 -3.92
C GLY A 249 -12.48 -1.92 -5.17
N ALA A 250 -11.30 -1.42 -5.54
CA ALA A 250 -10.52 -1.94 -6.67
C ALA A 250 -10.09 -3.40 -6.45
N PHE A 251 -9.57 -3.73 -5.26
CA PHE A 251 -9.19 -5.10 -4.89
C PHE A 251 -10.38 -6.05 -4.91
N ALA A 252 -11.54 -5.63 -4.37
CA ALA A 252 -12.78 -6.41 -4.42
C ALA A 252 -13.24 -6.69 -5.86
N ALA A 253 -13.17 -5.69 -6.75
CA ALA A 253 -13.46 -5.87 -8.17
C ALA A 253 -12.52 -6.92 -8.81
N GLY A 254 -11.23 -6.87 -8.48
CA GLY A 254 -10.24 -7.86 -8.91
C GLY A 254 -10.58 -9.27 -8.43
N LEU A 255 -10.89 -9.45 -7.13
CA LEU A 255 -11.31 -10.72 -6.55
C LEU A 255 -12.55 -11.32 -7.23
N LEU A 256 -13.51 -10.48 -7.60
CA LEU A 256 -14.74 -10.90 -8.27
C LEU A 256 -14.46 -11.37 -9.70
N LEU A 257 -13.68 -10.61 -10.46
CA LEU A 257 -13.31 -10.92 -11.84
C LEU A 257 -12.30 -12.07 -11.93
N GLY A 258 -11.39 -12.20 -10.97
CA GLY A 258 -10.42 -13.29 -10.90
C GLY A 258 -11.03 -14.70 -10.82
N ARG A 259 -12.32 -14.79 -10.45
CA ARG A 259 -13.08 -16.06 -10.43
C ARG A 259 -13.80 -16.38 -11.73
N THR A 260 -13.75 -15.50 -12.71
CA THR A 260 -14.46 -15.66 -13.99
C THR A 260 -13.57 -16.39 -15.02
N PRO A 261 -14.16 -17.10 -15.98
CA PRO A 261 -13.37 -17.72 -17.06
C PRO A 261 -12.53 -16.74 -17.87
N GLN A 262 -12.93 -15.46 -17.89
CA GLN A 262 -12.26 -14.37 -18.61
C GLN A 262 -11.10 -13.73 -17.83
N ALA A 263 -10.83 -14.17 -16.61
CA ALA A 263 -9.80 -13.56 -15.72
C ALA A 263 -8.42 -13.46 -16.40
N HIS A 264 -8.03 -14.47 -17.19
CA HIS A 264 -6.76 -14.48 -17.91
C HIS A 264 -6.67 -13.34 -18.94
N ASP A 265 -7.68 -13.18 -19.78
CA ASP A 265 -7.71 -12.15 -20.82
C ASP A 265 -7.77 -10.73 -20.21
N ILE A 266 -8.59 -10.56 -19.16
CA ILE A 266 -8.67 -9.31 -18.41
C ILE A 266 -7.31 -8.95 -17.83
N ARG A 267 -6.65 -9.90 -17.15
CA ARG A 267 -5.34 -9.70 -16.56
C ARG A 267 -4.31 -9.26 -17.58
N HIS A 268 -4.25 -9.93 -18.73
CA HIS A 268 -3.31 -9.58 -19.80
C HIS A 268 -3.46 -8.12 -20.24
N GLY A 269 -4.69 -7.62 -20.37
CA GLY A 269 -4.93 -6.21 -20.72
C GLY A 269 -4.59 -5.24 -19.58
N VAL A 270 -4.89 -5.60 -18.33
CA VAL A 270 -4.69 -4.74 -17.15
C VAL A 270 -3.21 -4.57 -16.82
N VAL A 271 -2.39 -5.61 -16.93
CA VAL A 271 -0.94 -5.58 -16.68
C VAL A 271 -0.24 -4.49 -17.49
N HIS A 272 -0.64 -4.26 -18.75
CA HIS A 272 -0.05 -3.19 -19.57
C HIS A 272 -0.33 -1.79 -19.01
N LEU A 273 -1.52 -1.58 -18.46
CA LEU A 273 -1.84 -0.32 -17.76
C LEU A 273 -1.11 -0.21 -16.44
N GLY A 274 -0.96 -1.34 -15.73
CA GLY A 274 -0.15 -1.41 -14.52
C GLY A 274 1.30 -0.96 -14.78
N HIS A 275 1.92 -1.41 -15.86
CA HIS A 275 3.28 -0.99 -16.24
C HIS A 275 3.42 0.53 -16.47
N PHE A 276 2.33 1.22 -16.80
CA PHE A 276 2.35 2.67 -16.97
C PHE A 276 2.05 3.40 -15.64
N PHE A 277 0.98 3.05 -14.93
CA PHE A 277 0.52 3.82 -13.78
C PHE A 277 1.23 3.46 -12.46
N VAL A 278 1.60 2.19 -12.26
CA VAL A 278 2.18 1.72 -10.99
C VAL A 278 3.53 2.36 -10.68
N PRO A 279 4.47 2.55 -11.64
CA PRO A 279 5.71 3.27 -11.36
C PRO A 279 5.48 4.71 -10.91
N ILE A 280 4.44 5.39 -11.42
CA ILE A 280 4.10 6.76 -10.98
C ILE A 280 3.78 6.74 -9.49
N PHE A 281 2.97 5.79 -9.03
CA PHE A 281 2.63 5.64 -7.60
C PHE A 281 3.90 5.49 -6.74
N PHE A 282 4.78 4.55 -7.08
CA PHE A 282 5.97 4.31 -6.25
C PHE A 282 6.97 5.47 -6.27
N VAL A 283 7.17 6.12 -7.42
CA VAL A 283 8.00 7.32 -7.50
C VAL A 283 7.39 8.43 -6.64
N MET A 284 6.09 8.68 -6.73
CA MET A 284 5.43 9.73 -5.92
C MET A 284 5.50 9.44 -4.43
N VAL A 285 5.37 8.17 -3.99
CA VAL A 285 5.62 7.78 -2.59
C VAL A 285 7.06 8.13 -2.19
N GLY A 286 8.04 7.88 -3.06
CA GLY A 286 9.44 8.23 -2.82
C GLY A 286 9.69 9.73 -2.68
N THR A 287 8.97 10.60 -3.43
CA THR A 287 9.16 12.06 -3.38
C THR A 287 8.82 12.69 -2.03
N ALA A 288 8.01 12.01 -1.20
CA ALA A 288 7.65 12.48 0.13
C ALA A 288 8.81 12.38 1.16
N VAL A 289 9.92 11.72 0.79
CA VAL A 289 11.10 11.58 1.67
C VAL A 289 11.92 12.86 1.69
N ASP A 290 12.13 13.46 2.87
CA ASP A 290 13.12 14.51 3.04
C ASP A 290 14.42 13.94 3.66
N VAL A 291 15.41 13.66 2.81
CA VAL A 291 16.69 13.10 3.23
C VAL A 291 17.56 14.09 4.02
N ARG A 292 17.26 15.41 3.97
CA ARG A 292 18.01 16.43 4.72
C ARG A 292 17.84 16.24 6.23
N LEU A 293 16.66 15.74 6.64
CA LEU A 293 16.35 15.45 8.04
C LEU A 293 17.14 14.23 8.59
N LEU A 294 17.72 13.43 7.70
CA LEU A 294 18.55 12.28 8.07
C LEU A 294 20.00 12.67 8.42
N ASN A 295 20.35 13.97 8.31
CA ASN A 295 21.69 14.44 8.63
C ASN A 295 21.92 14.44 10.17
N PRO A 296 22.74 13.51 10.73
CA PRO A 296 22.98 13.42 12.17
C PRO A 296 23.95 14.49 12.69
N PHE A 297 24.63 15.21 11.81
CA PHE A 297 25.58 16.26 12.18
C PHE A 297 24.89 17.60 12.46
N ASP A 298 23.62 17.72 12.12
CA ASP A 298 22.81 18.88 12.46
C ASP A 298 22.12 18.65 13.81
N SER A 299 22.48 19.44 14.81
CA SER A 299 21.91 19.36 16.15
C SER A 299 20.39 19.58 16.19
N ALA A 300 19.85 20.34 15.24
CA ALA A 300 18.41 20.54 15.11
C ALA A 300 17.65 19.25 14.77
N ASN A 301 18.32 18.30 14.12
CA ASN A 301 17.71 17.03 13.72
C ASN A 301 17.77 15.95 14.81
N HIS A 302 18.56 16.12 15.87
CA HIS A 302 18.76 15.06 16.87
C HIS A 302 17.46 14.59 17.53
N GLN A 303 16.57 15.49 17.91
CA GLN A 303 15.28 15.11 18.53
C GLN A 303 14.39 14.39 17.54
N VAL A 304 14.35 14.88 16.30
CA VAL A 304 13.59 14.25 15.20
C VAL A 304 14.12 12.84 14.93
N LEU A 305 15.45 12.67 14.85
CA LEU A 305 16.09 11.38 14.59
C LEU A 305 15.87 10.38 15.73
N VAL A 306 15.95 10.81 16.99
CA VAL A 306 15.67 9.95 18.15
C VAL A 306 14.22 9.50 18.14
N LEU A 307 13.27 10.42 17.93
CA LEU A 307 11.86 10.08 17.83
C LEU A 307 11.59 9.15 16.64
N THR A 308 12.14 9.45 15.46
CA THR A 308 12.07 8.60 14.28
C THR A 308 12.58 7.19 14.57
N GLY A 309 13.78 7.06 15.13
CA GLY A 309 14.39 5.77 15.45
C GLY A 309 13.55 4.93 16.39
N LEU A 310 12.98 5.55 17.43
CA LEU A 310 12.09 4.87 18.36
C LEU A 310 10.76 4.48 17.72
N LEU A 311 10.16 5.36 16.90
CA LEU A 311 8.93 5.04 16.16
C LEU A 311 9.15 3.92 15.14
N VAL A 312 10.29 3.92 14.42
CA VAL A 312 10.67 2.81 13.50
C VAL A 312 10.80 1.51 14.27
N LEU A 313 11.52 1.54 15.40
CA LEU A 313 11.73 0.34 16.23
C LEU A 313 10.41 -0.28 16.68
N VAL A 314 9.51 0.53 17.24
CA VAL A 314 8.22 0.02 17.74
C VAL A 314 7.26 -0.35 16.60
N ALA A 315 7.31 0.34 15.45
CA ALA A 315 6.57 -0.02 14.26
C ALA A 315 6.99 -1.40 13.73
N VAL A 316 8.30 -1.64 13.64
CA VAL A 316 8.87 -2.92 13.19
C VAL A 316 8.55 -4.04 14.19
N ILE A 317 8.81 -3.83 15.47
CA ILE A 317 8.56 -4.82 16.52
C ILE A 317 7.06 -5.16 16.56
N GLY A 318 6.18 -4.17 16.59
CA GLY A 318 4.75 -4.37 16.69
C GLY A 318 4.18 -5.18 15.54
N LYS A 319 4.55 -4.86 14.30
CA LYS A 319 4.09 -5.61 13.12
C LYS A 319 4.78 -6.96 12.97
N PHE A 320 6.08 -7.04 13.28
CA PHE A 320 6.77 -8.33 13.25
C PHE A 320 6.15 -9.33 14.22
N LEU A 321 5.86 -8.91 15.44
CA LEU A 321 5.20 -9.75 16.44
C LEU A 321 3.76 -10.13 16.06
N ALA A 322 3.04 -9.27 15.33
CA ALA A 322 1.71 -9.61 14.84
C ALA A 322 1.71 -10.87 13.95
N GLY A 323 2.77 -11.10 13.18
CA GLY A 323 2.95 -12.32 12.39
C GLY A 323 2.99 -13.61 13.24
N TYR A 324 3.31 -13.51 14.51
CA TYR A 324 3.32 -14.64 15.45
C TYR A 324 1.98 -14.84 16.16
N GLY A 325 1.01 -13.94 15.99
CA GLY A 325 -0.32 -14.03 16.57
C GLY A 325 -1.01 -15.35 16.27
N PRO A 326 -1.11 -15.85 15.03
CA PRO A 326 -1.70 -17.13 14.70
C PRO A 326 -0.74 -18.29 15.00
N PHE A 327 -0.41 -18.49 16.30
CA PHE A 327 0.58 -19.47 16.78
C PHE A 327 0.20 -20.92 16.46
N TRP A 328 -1.07 -21.21 16.23
CA TRP A 328 -1.61 -22.55 15.93
C TRP A 328 -1.40 -22.99 14.47
N LEU A 329 -0.96 -22.09 13.59
CA LEU A 329 -0.76 -22.41 12.18
C LEU A 329 0.73 -22.67 11.86
N PRO A 330 1.03 -23.65 10.99
CA PRO A 330 2.39 -24.00 10.59
C PRO A 330 2.94 -23.08 9.51
N TYR A 331 2.62 -21.76 9.55
CA TYR A 331 3.10 -20.78 8.59
C TYR A 331 4.44 -20.17 9.00
N LYS A 332 5.18 -19.62 8.04
CA LYS A 332 6.39 -18.86 8.30
C LYS A 332 6.03 -17.49 8.87
N LYS A 333 5.90 -17.43 10.17
CA LYS A 333 5.46 -16.26 10.94
C LYS A 333 6.31 -15.01 10.68
N SER A 334 7.62 -15.20 10.48
CA SER A 334 8.55 -14.12 10.14
C SER A 334 8.22 -13.47 8.79
N VAL A 335 7.78 -14.24 7.78
CA VAL A 335 7.35 -13.72 6.48
C VAL A 335 6.10 -12.87 6.66
N ILE A 336 5.11 -13.38 7.43
CA ILE A 336 3.88 -12.63 7.73
C ILE A 336 4.23 -11.32 8.46
N GLY A 337 5.04 -11.41 9.52
CA GLY A 337 5.42 -10.24 10.31
C GLY A 337 6.15 -9.18 9.48
N VAL A 338 7.13 -9.58 8.67
CA VAL A 338 7.87 -8.66 7.79
C VAL A 338 6.96 -8.09 6.69
N GLY A 339 6.05 -8.88 6.13
CA GLY A 339 5.08 -8.43 5.14
C GLY A 339 4.12 -7.36 5.66
N MET A 340 3.91 -7.30 6.97
CA MET A 340 3.08 -6.27 7.62
C MET A 340 3.86 -4.99 8.01
N ILE A 341 5.20 -4.96 7.88
CA ILE A 341 6.01 -3.80 8.30
C ILE A 341 5.76 -2.54 7.45
N PRO A 342 5.64 -2.58 6.10
CA PRO A 342 5.56 -1.37 5.30
C PRO A 342 4.43 -0.44 5.74
N ARG A 343 4.74 0.84 5.85
CA ARG A 343 3.75 1.92 6.01
C ARG A 343 3.57 2.61 4.67
N GLY A 344 2.43 3.25 4.45
CA GLY A 344 2.15 3.94 3.20
C GLY A 344 1.33 5.20 3.41
N GLU A 345 0.46 5.45 2.45
CA GLU A 345 -0.37 6.64 2.34
C GLU A 345 -1.20 6.92 3.60
N VAL A 346 -1.78 5.90 4.23
CA VAL A 346 -2.61 6.08 5.43
C VAL A 346 -1.78 6.64 6.60
N GLY A 347 -0.52 6.18 6.77
CA GLY A 347 0.39 6.72 7.78
C GLY A 347 0.70 8.21 7.54
N LEU A 348 0.88 8.60 6.27
CA LEU A 348 1.09 9.99 5.88
C LEU A 348 -0.17 10.85 6.06
N ILE A 349 -1.37 10.29 5.83
CA ILE A 349 -2.65 10.97 6.11
C ILE A 349 -2.76 11.33 7.59
N PHE A 350 -2.42 10.41 8.49
CA PHE A 350 -2.37 10.70 9.94
C PHE A 350 -1.34 11.78 10.27
N ALA A 351 -0.15 11.73 9.67
CA ALA A 351 0.88 12.75 9.87
C ALA A 351 0.38 14.13 9.41
N GLN A 352 -0.18 14.21 8.20
CA GLN A 352 -0.72 15.44 7.63
C GLN A 352 -1.90 16.00 8.44
N MET A 353 -2.78 15.12 8.93
CA MET A 353 -3.87 15.50 9.82
C MET A 353 -3.32 16.08 11.13
N GLY A 354 -2.31 15.44 11.73
CA GLY A 354 -1.65 15.95 12.92
C GLY A 354 -1.07 17.35 12.72
N LEU A 355 -0.43 17.60 11.58
CA LEU A 355 0.14 18.90 11.23
C LEU A 355 -0.96 19.95 10.97
N SER A 356 -1.96 19.61 10.16
CA SER A 356 -3.02 20.56 9.77
C SER A 356 -3.93 20.97 10.92
N THR A 357 -4.09 20.10 11.92
CA THR A 357 -4.87 20.40 13.15
C THR A 357 -4.02 21.06 14.25
N GLY A 358 -2.71 21.28 14.02
CA GLY A 358 -1.80 21.88 15.00
C GLY A 358 -1.43 20.93 16.17
N VAL A 359 -1.81 19.65 16.10
CA VAL A 359 -1.41 18.63 17.10
C VAL A 359 0.08 18.30 16.96
N PHE A 360 0.58 18.17 15.71
CA PHE A 360 2.00 18.00 15.43
C PHE A 360 2.66 19.33 15.13
N ASP A 361 3.84 19.53 15.66
CA ASP A 361 4.81 20.47 15.14
C ASP A 361 5.55 19.86 13.92
N ALA A 362 6.38 20.69 13.27
CA ALA A 362 7.16 20.25 12.12
C ALA A 362 8.13 19.08 12.44
N GLY A 363 8.65 19.02 13.68
CA GLY A 363 9.57 17.98 14.13
C GLY A 363 8.87 16.62 14.25
N VAL A 364 7.72 16.56 14.91
CA VAL A 364 6.92 15.33 15.06
C VAL A 364 6.38 14.86 13.70
N PHE A 365 5.87 15.79 12.88
CA PHE A 365 5.45 15.48 11.51
C PHE A 365 6.58 14.81 10.71
N SER A 366 7.76 15.42 10.75
CA SER A 366 8.94 14.89 10.05
C SER A 366 9.35 13.51 10.59
N ALA A 367 9.34 13.31 11.91
CA ALA A 367 9.68 12.02 12.52
C ALA A 367 8.71 10.91 12.11
N VAL A 368 7.41 11.18 12.06
CA VAL A 368 6.39 10.21 11.61
C VAL A 368 6.56 9.93 10.11
N THR A 369 6.78 10.95 9.29
CA THR A 369 7.00 10.79 7.85
C THR A 369 8.25 9.94 7.58
N LEU A 370 9.37 10.23 8.25
CA LEU A 370 10.59 9.43 8.14
C LEU A 370 10.40 7.98 8.61
N MET A 371 9.61 7.76 9.65
CA MET A 371 9.26 6.40 10.11
C MET A 371 8.49 5.64 9.03
N VAL A 372 7.49 6.26 8.41
CA VAL A 372 6.72 5.65 7.30
C VAL A 372 7.67 5.24 6.18
N MET A 373 8.57 6.14 5.77
CA MET A 373 9.52 5.88 4.69
C MET A 373 10.54 4.80 5.05
N ALA A 374 11.14 4.85 6.24
CA ALA A 374 12.11 3.85 6.69
C ALA A 374 11.51 2.44 6.68
N THR A 375 10.30 2.29 7.21
CA THR A 375 9.60 0.99 7.23
C THR A 375 9.25 0.50 5.83
N THR A 376 8.89 1.41 4.91
CA THR A 376 8.64 1.14 3.51
C THR A 376 9.87 0.59 2.79
N PHE A 377 11.03 1.23 2.97
CA PHE A 377 12.28 0.81 2.32
C PHE A 377 12.87 -0.48 2.92
N MET A 378 12.63 -0.75 4.21
CA MET A 378 13.17 -1.95 4.87
C MET A 378 12.48 -3.25 4.42
N ALA A 379 11.20 -3.22 4.11
CA ALA A 379 10.40 -4.43 3.90
C ALA A 379 10.77 -5.22 2.63
N PRO A 380 10.99 -4.61 1.45
CA PRO A 380 11.32 -5.35 0.23
C PRO A 380 12.58 -6.24 0.37
N PRO A 381 13.74 -5.73 0.84
CA PRO A 381 14.91 -6.57 1.01
C PRO A 381 14.74 -7.65 2.08
N LEU A 382 14.03 -7.34 3.19
CA LEU A 382 13.77 -8.32 4.25
C LEU A 382 12.84 -9.44 3.78
N LEU A 383 11.76 -9.13 3.06
CA LEU A 383 10.87 -10.13 2.46
C LEU A 383 11.63 -11.02 1.50
N LYS A 384 12.41 -10.45 0.60
CA LYS A 384 13.23 -11.21 -0.33
C LYS A 384 14.17 -12.17 0.40
N TYR A 385 14.90 -11.68 1.43
CA TYR A 385 15.80 -12.53 2.22
C TYR A 385 15.07 -13.70 2.90
N LEU A 386 13.89 -13.47 3.46
CA LEU A 386 13.12 -14.53 4.13
C LEU A 386 12.52 -15.53 3.13
N LEU A 387 12.05 -15.06 2.00
CA LEU A 387 11.44 -15.92 0.96
C LEU A 387 12.49 -16.74 0.23
N SER A 388 13.70 -16.22 -0.01
CA SER A 388 14.79 -16.98 -0.63
C SER A 388 15.27 -18.19 0.20
N ARG A 389 14.96 -18.21 1.50
CA ARG A 389 15.26 -19.33 2.42
C ARG A 389 14.13 -20.36 2.50
N VAL A 390 13.09 -20.24 1.68
CA VAL A 390 11.98 -21.21 1.63
C VAL A 390 12.40 -22.37 0.73
N PRO A 391 12.57 -23.61 1.23
CA PRO A 391 12.79 -24.76 0.38
C PRO A 391 11.58 -24.95 -0.57
N GLY A 392 11.82 -24.98 -1.88
CA GLY A 392 10.78 -25.12 -2.89
C GLY A 392 10.29 -23.82 -3.53
N GLY A 393 10.88 -22.67 -3.21
CA GLY A 393 10.63 -21.42 -3.93
C GLY A 393 11.01 -21.55 -5.42
N LYS A 394 10.07 -21.25 -6.31
CA LYS A 394 10.38 -21.13 -7.74
C LYS A 394 11.45 -20.06 -7.88
N LYS A 395 12.52 -20.35 -8.65
CA LYS A 395 13.44 -19.29 -9.09
C LYS A 395 12.62 -18.14 -9.68
N PRO A 396 13.00 -16.88 -9.43
CA PRO A 396 12.42 -15.75 -10.16
C PRO A 396 12.45 -16.07 -11.65
N PRO A 397 11.44 -15.70 -12.44
CA PRO A 397 11.49 -15.88 -13.88
C PRO A 397 12.77 -15.22 -14.37
N GLU A 398 13.64 -16.02 -15.01
CA GLU A 398 14.83 -15.50 -15.69
C GLU A 398 14.32 -14.53 -16.74
N LEU A 399 14.86 -13.30 -16.72
CA LEU A 399 14.56 -12.34 -17.78
C LEU A 399 14.90 -13.02 -19.11
N PRO A 400 13.98 -12.96 -20.10
CA PRO A 400 14.28 -13.51 -21.42
C PRO A 400 15.57 -12.87 -21.92
N ASP A 401 16.47 -13.74 -22.43
CA ASP A 401 17.76 -13.30 -22.92
C ASP A 401 17.52 -12.27 -24.05
N ILE A 402 18.18 -11.11 -23.97
CA ILE A 402 18.01 -10.04 -24.96
C ILE A 402 18.28 -10.58 -26.39
N GLN A 403 19.04 -11.69 -26.49
CA GLN A 403 19.30 -12.36 -27.76
C GLN A 403 18.08 -13.10 -28.34
N GLU A 404 17.15 -13.60 -27.50
CA GLU A 404 15.91 -14.24 -27.99
C GLU A 404 14.91 -13.20 -28.53
N LEU A 405 14.86 -11.99 -27.93
CA LEU A 405 13.99 -10.91 -28.39
C LEU A 405 14.45 -10.26 -29.72
N VAL A 406 15.73 -10.39 -30.07
CA VAL A 406 16.30 -9.85 -31.32
C VAL A 406 16.15 -10.84 -32.48
N THR A 407 15.93 -12.14 -32.22
CA THR A 407 15.76 -13.18 -33.25
C THR A 407 14.31 -13.40 -33.68
N GLU A 408 13.32 -12.87 -32.93
CA GLU A 408 11.89 -12.94 -33.29
C GLU A 408 11.33 -11.64 -33.90
N ALA A 409 12.14 -10.59 -34.03
CA ALA A 409 11.79 -9.33 -34.71
C ALA A 409 12.43 -9.29 -36.13
#